data_95cb2b334bcc16d7fd2c65eaeb744b82
#
_entry.id   95cb2b334bcc16d7fd2c65eaeb744b82
#
_cell.length_a   1.000
_cell.length_b   1.000
_cell.length_c   1.000
_cell.angle_alpha   90.00
_cell.angle_beta   90.00
_cell.angle_gamma   90.00
#
_symmetry.space_group_name_H-M   'P 1'
#
loop_
_entity.id
_entity.type
_entity.pdbx_description
1 polymer ?
#
loop_
_entity_poly.entity_id
_entity_poly.type
_entity_poly.pdbx_seq_one_letter_code
_entity_poly.pdbx_strand_id
1 'polypeptide(L)'
;MGESVERGLILQQKWEDLSEYVFAAILRDMPKSERFTLGADMRGLIWQVEEALVQLSLRTGNRWALLNMVDVKAKTLLSMIRLGIRIRAIADKRYEPAAQRLVEIGKIVGGLKKTGGERPQSAEYPRDR
;
A
#
# COMPACT_ATOMS: atom_id res chain seq x y z
N MET A 1 12.67 -15.76 -13.71
CA MET A 1 13.25 -15.14 -12.59
C MET A 1 13.46 -13.66 -12.75
N GLY A 2 14.06 -13.23 -13.86
CA GLY A 2 14.36 -11.83 -14.05
C GLY A 2 13.14 -10.93 -14.03
N GLU A 3 12.09 -11.32 -14.72
CA GLU A 3 10.90 -10.48 -14.82
C GLU A 3 10.23 -10.28 -13.45
N SER A 4 10.15 -11.35 -12.68
CA SER A 4 9.53 -11.26 -11.35
C SER A 4 10.38 -10.43 -10.41
N VAL A 5 11.70 -10.55 -10.49
CA VAL A 5 12.61 -9.75 -9.68
C VAL A 5 12.48 -8.28 -10.05
N GLU A 6 12.42 -7.98 -11.35
CA GLU A 6 12.28 -6.61 -11.80
C GLU A 6 10.97 -6.00 -11.31
N ARG A 7 9.87 -6.76 -11.38
CA ARG A 7 8.59 -6.26 -10.90
C ARG A 7 8.62 -5.99 -9.41
N GLY A 8 9.34 -6.83 -8.65
CA GLY A 8 9.46 -6.62 -7.23
C GLY A 8 10.20 -5.33 -6.92
N LEU A 9 11.28 -5.05 -7.66
CA LEU A 9 12.01 -3.81 -7.49
C LEU A 9 11.15 -2.61 -7.89
N ILE A 10 10.40 -2.75 -8.97
CA ILE A 10 9.50 -1.67 -9.40
C ILE A 10 8.43 -1.43 -8.35
N LEU A 11 7.87 -2.48 -7.77
CA LEU A 11 6.87 -2.33 -6.72
C LEU A 11 7.43 -1.56 -5.55
N GLN A 12 8.65 -1.88 -5.12
CA GLN A 12 9.27 -1.20 -4.01
C GLN A 12 9.48 0.27 -4.32
N GLN A 13 9.96 0.58 -5.52
CA GLN A 13 10.14 1.96 -5.93
C GLN A 13 8.82 2.72 -5.99
N LYS A 14 7.77 2.09 -6.51
CA LYS A 14 6.47 2.73 -6.59
C LYS A 14 5.90 3.02 -5.21
N TRP A 15 6.12 2.10 -4.27
CA TRP A 15 5.67 2.33 -2.90
C TRP A 15 6.46 3.46 -2.25
N GLU A 16 7.75 3.55 -2.51
CA GLU A 16 8.56 4.64 -2.00
C GLU A 16 8.10 5.98 -2.57
N ASP A 17 7.80 6.01 -3.88
CA ASP A 17 7.28 7.23 -4.51
C ASP A 17 5.95 7.64 -3.89
N LEU A 18 5.06 6.68 -3.69
CA LEU A 18 3.78 6.97 -3.06
C LEU A 18 3.99 7.48 -1.64
N SER A 19 4.88 6.83 -0.89
CA SER A 19 5.15 7.21 0.49
C SER A 19 5.66 8.63 0.56
N GLU A 20 6.60 8.97 -0.31
CA GLU A 20 7.12 10.33 -0.36
C GLU A 20 6.00 11.33 -0.65
N TYR A 21 5.13 11.01 -1.59
CA TYR A 21 4.01 11.89 -1.91
C TYR A 21 3.10 12.08 -0.70
N VAL A 22 2.78 10.99 0.01
CA VAL A 22 1.89 11.08 1.16
C VAL A 22 2.53 11.93 2.26
N PHE A 23 3.81 11.69 2.56
CA PHE A 23 4.50 12.45 3.61
C PHE A 23 4.64 13.92 3.24
N ALA A 24 5.04 14.20 2.00
CA ALA A 24 5.39 15.56 1.62
C ALA A 24 4.18 16.41 1.23
N ALA A 25 3.16 15.79 0.64
CA ALA A 25 2.04 16.55 0.10
C ALA A 25 0.76 16.40 0.90
N ILE A 26 0.62 15.34 1.68
CA ILE A 26 -0.62 15.09 2.41
C ILE A 26 -0.43 15.30 3.90
N LEU A 27 0.52 14.57 4.50
CA LEU A 27 0.69 14.63 5.95
C LEU A 27 1.24 15.95 6.44
N ARG A 28 2.11 16.56 5.64
CA ARG A 28 2.71 17.84 6.02
C ARG A 28 1.66 18.93 6.23
N ASP A 29 0.65 18.96 5.37
CA ASP A 29 -0.37 20.00 5.40
C ASP A 29 -1.59 19.62 6.23
N MET A 30 -1.59 18.43 6.82
CA MET A 30 -2.73 17.96 7.58
C MET A 30 -2.86 18.76 8.88
N PRO A 31 -4.06 19.18 9.27
CA PRO A 31 -4.24 19.90 10.54
C PRO A 31 -3.73 19.07 11.71
N LYS A 32 -3.28 19.77 12.74
CA LYS A 32 -2.64 19.11 13.86
C LYS A 32 -3.53 18.08 14.52
N SER A 33 -4.83 18.38 14.64
CA SER A 33 -5.75 17.46 15.29
C SER A 33 -5.81 16.12 14.56
N GLU A 34 -5.84 16.15 13.23
CA GLU A 34 -5.89 14.92 12.45
C GLU A 34 -4.53 14.30 12.22
N ARG A 35 -3.46 15.10 12.37
CA ARG A 35 -2.10 14.59 12.16
C ARG A 35 -1.75 13.51 13.17
N PHE A 36 -2.22 13.62 14.40
CA PHE A 36 -1.93 12.65 15.44
C PHE A 36 -2.91 11.49 15.48
N THR A 37 -3.97 11.55 14.69
CA THR A 37 -4.94 10.47 14.60
C THR A 37 -4.86 9.84 13.21
N LEU A 38 -5.61 10.35 12.24
CA LEU A 38 -5.60 9.80 10.89
C LEU A 38 -4.20 9.79 10.30
N GLY A 39 -3.46 10.88 10.47
CA GLY A 39 -2.09 10.94 9.95
C GLY A 39 -1.18 9.89 10.54
N ALA A 40 -1.30 9.65 11.84
CA ALA A 40 -0.50 8.63 12.49
C ALA A 40 -0.84 7.24 11.96
N ASP A 41 -2.13 6.97 11.74
CA ASP A 41 -2.54 5.69 11.19
C ASP A 41 -2.02 5.51 9.78
N MET A 42 -2.04 6.55 8.97
CA MET A 42 -1.50 6.48 7.62
C MET A 42 -0.01 6.19 7.63
N ARG A 43 0.74 6.85 8.51
CA ARG A 43 2.17 6.57 8.65
C ARG A 43 2.43 5.14 9.05
N GLY A 44 1.66 4.64 10.02
CA GLY A 44 1.82 3.26 10.47
C GLY A 44 1.56 2.27 9.35
N LEU A 45 0.50 2.51 8.58
CA LEU A 45 0.18 1.64 7.45
C LEU A 45 1.29 1.63 6.41
N ILE A 46 1.87 2.79 6.13
CA ILE A 46 2.94 2.88 5.15
C ILE A 46 4.14 2.05 5.58
N TRP A 47 4.50 2.10 6.88
CA TRP A 47 5.62 1.30 7.37
C TRP A 47 5.31 -0.19 7.37
N GLN A 48 4.06 -0.57 7.63
CA GLN A 48 3.67 -1.98 7.56
C GLN A 48 3.85 -2.54 6.15
N VAL A 49 3.50 -1.74 5.14
CA VAL A 49 3.70 -2.19 3.76
C VAL A 49 5.19 -2.24 3.44
N GLU A 50 5.94 -1.25 3.91
CA GLU A 50 7.39 -1.27 3.68
C GLU A 50 8.01 -2.54 4.26
N GLU A 51 7.59 -2.92 5.46
CA GLU A 51 8.09 -4.13 6.09
C GLU A 51 7.75 -5.38 5.26
N ALA A 52 6.52 -5.43 4.75
CA ALA A 52 6.13 -6.55 3.90
C ALA A 52 6.98 -6.61 2.62
N LEU A 53 7.30 -5.45 2.06
CA LEU A 53 8.13 -5.40 0.86
C LEU A 53 9.55 -5.86 1.15
N VAL A 54 10.07 -5.51 2.33
CA VAL A 54 11.39 -6.00 2.75
C VAL A 54 11.36 -7.51 2.89
N GLN A 55 10.33 -8.06 3.52
CA GLN A 55 10.20 -9.51 3.64
C GLN A 55 10.15 -10.18 2.29
N LEU A 56 9.42 -9.58 1.35
CA LEU A 56 9.37 -10.12 -0.02
C LEU A 56 10.75 -10.14 -0.66
N SER A 57 11.53 -9.08 -0.47
CA SER A 57 12.86 -9.01 -1.07
C SER A 57 13.81 -10.01 -0.43
N LEU A 58 13.63 -10.29 0.84
CA LEU A 58 14.45 -11.27 1.56
C LEU A 58 13.93 -12.69 1.43
N ARG A 59 12.79 -12.85 0.75
CA ARG A 59 12.15 -14.15 0.55
C ARG A 59 11.82 -14.84 1.86
N THR A 60 11.37 -14.06 2.83
CA THR A 60 10.89 -14.59 4.10
C THR A 60 9.38 -14.50 4.13
N GLY A 61 8.76 -15.40 4.87
CA GLY A 61 7.31 -15.39 4.98
C GLY A 61 6.63 -15.97 3.76
N ASN A 62 5.31 -15.85 3.74
CA ASN A 62 4.49 -16.36 2.67
C ASN A 62 4.32 -15.30 1.60
N ARG A 63 4.83 -15.57 0.41
CA ARG A 63 4.85 -14.59 -0.67
C ARG A 63 3.46 -14.08 -1.03
N TRP A 64 2.51 -15.00 -1.24
CA TRP A 64 1.17 -14.59 -1.63
C TRP A 64 0.50 -13.76 -0.55
N ALA A 65 0.65 -14.17 0.70
CA ALA A 65 0.04 -13.44 1.81
C ALA A 65 0.63 -12.04 1.95
N LEU A 66 1.95 -11.90 1.76
CA LEU A 66 2.58 -10.58 1.82
C LEU A 66 2.10 -9.69 0.70
N LEU A 67 2.01 -10.24 -0.52
CA LEU A 67 1.50 -9.45 -1.65
C LEU A 67 0.06 -9.03 -1.41
N ASN A 68 -0.74 -9.94 -0.86
CA ASN A 68 -2.14 -9.61 -0.56
C ASN A 68 -2.22 -8.52 0.49
N MET A 69 -1.34 -8.56 1.48
CA MET A 69 -1.29 -7.51 2.49
C MET A 69 -1.00 -6.15 1.85
N VAL A 70 -0.03 -6.11 0.93
CA VAL A 70 0.28 -4.86 0.22
C VAL A 70 -0.95 -4.36 -0.51
N ASP A 71 -1.66 -5.25 -1.21
CA ASP A 71 -2.84 -4.87 -1.98
C ASP A 71 -3.94 -4.31 -1.08
N VAL A 72 -4.24 -5.01 0.01
CA VAL A 72 -5.28 -4.57 0.92
C VAL A 72 -4.93 -3.25 1.57
N LYS A 73 -3.68 -3.10 2.01
CA LYS A 73 -3.28 -1.87 2.68
C LYS A 73 -3.20 -0.69 1.72
N ALA A 74 -2.83 -0.93 0.46
CA ALA A 74 -2.85 0.14 -0.53
C ALA A 74 -4.27 0.66 -0.73
N LYS A 75 -5.24 -0.24 -0.85
CA LYS A 75 -6.63 0.15 -0.98
C LYS A 75 -7.15 0.83 0.28
N THR A 76 -6.70 0.37 1.43
CA THR A 76 -7.06 0.98 2.70
C THR A 76 -6.52 2.41 2.79
N LEU A 77 -5.29 2.61 2.33
CA LEU A 77 -4.70 3.95 2.34
C LEU A 77 -5.53 4.90 1.48
N LEU A 78 -5.99 4.43 0.32
CA LEU A 78 -6.84 5.27 -0.52
C LEU A 78 -8.15 5.61 0.19
N SER A 79 -8.71 4.66 0.92
CA SER A 79 -9.91 4.93 1.71
C SER A 79 -9.65 5.96 2.80
N MET A 80 -8.48 5.89 3.44
CA MET A 80 -8.10 6.88 4.44
C MET A 80 -7.98 8.27 3.83
N ILE A 81 -7.41 8.35 2.63
CA ILE A 81 -7.29 9.63 1.95
C ILE A 81 -8.67 10.18 1.61
N ARG A 82 -9.58 9.33 1.13
CA ARG A 82 -10.95 9.77 0.86
C ARG A 82 -11.62 10.30 2.12
N LEU A 83 -11.46 9.58 3.22
CA LEU A 83 -12.02 10.04 4.48
C LEU A 83 -11.42 11.38 4.89
N GLY A 84 -10.10 11.52 4.76
CA GLY A 84 -9.43 12.76 5.08
C GLY A 84 -9.96 13.94 4.28
N ILE A 85 -10.29 13.69 3.01
CA ILE A 85 -10.87 14.73 2.17
C ILE A 85 -12.28 15.08 2.65
N ARG A 86 -13.08 14.07 2.99
CA ARG A 86 -14.45 14.31 3.42
C ARG A 86 -14.51 15.08 4.73
N ILE A 87 -13.57 14.88 5.62
CA ILE A 87 -13.54 15.63 6.88
C ILE A 87 -12.69 16.89 6.77
N ARG A 88 -12.27 17.23 5.55
CA ARG A 88 -11.52 18.44 5.24
C ARG A 88 -10.14 18.51 5.90
N ALA A 89 -9.58 17.35 6.18
CA ALA A 89 -8.20 17.26 6.66
C ALA A 89 -7.21 17.19 5.51
N ILE A 90 -7.67 16.82 4.33
CA ILE A 90 -6.83 16.67 3.13
C ILE A 90 -7.50 17.45 2.01
N ALA A 91 -6.71 18.21 1.24
CA ALA A 91 -7.23 18.98 0.13
C ALA A 91 -7.69 18.07 -1.01
N ASP A 92 -8.78 18.48 -1.68
CA ASP A 92 -9.35 17.70 -2.77
C ASP A 92 -8.33 17.36 -3.84
N LYS A 93 -7.44 18.29 -4.15
CA LYS A 93 -6.47 18.11 -5.23
C LYS A 93 -5.46 17.00 -4.95
N ARG A 94 -5.40 16.52 -3.73
CA ARG A 94 -4.47 15.44 -3.39
C ARG A 94 -4.98 14.06 -3.77
N TYR A 95 -6.28 13.93 -4.07
CA TYR A 95 -6.86 12.62 -4.33
C TYR A 95 -6.32 11.99 -5.60
N GLU A 96 -6.39 12.72 -6.74
CA GLU A 96 -6.08 12.12 -8.02
C GLU A 96 -4.64 11.62 -8.11
N PRO A 97 -3.63 12.40 -7.69
CA PRO A 97 -2.26 11.88 -7.74
C PRO A 97 -2.06 10.66 -6.84
N ALA A 98 -2.72 10.62 -5.68
CA ALA A 98 -2.61 9.46 -4.81
C ALA A 98 -3.29 8.24 -5.42
N ALA A 99 -4.50 8.45 -5.97
CA ALA A 99 -5.25 7.35 -6.57
C ALA A 99 -4.50 6.73 -7.75
N GLN A 100 -3.91 7.56 -8.59
CA GLN A 100 -3.15 7.05 -9.74
C GLN A 100 -1.99 6.17 -9.28
N ARG A 101 -1.26 6.61 -8.27
CA ARG A 101 -0.13 5.85 -7.75
C ARG A 101 -0.59 4.53 -7.12
N LEU A 102 -1.68 4.58 -6.38
CA LEU A 102 -2.19 3.38 -5.69
C LEU A 102 -2.77 2.38 -6.66
N VAL A 103 -3.44 2.84 -7.72
CA VAL A 103 -3.96 1.94 -8.75
C VAL A 103 -2.82 1.24 -9.47
N GLU A 104 -1.75 1.96 -9.77
CA GLU A 104 -0.60 1.37 -10.43
C GLU A 104 0.04 0.30 -9.54
N ILE A 105 0.17 0.58 -8.25
CA ILE A 105 0.69 -0.39 -7.31
C ILE A 105 -0.19 -1.64 -7.29
N GLY A 106 -1.50 -1.46 -7.28
CA GLY A 106 -2.41 -2.59 -7.31
C GLY A 106 -2.25 -3.47 -8.53
N LYS A 107 -2.00 -2.85 -9.69
CA LYS A 107 -1.78 -3.62 -10.92
C LYS A 107 -0.51 -4.43 -10.84
N ILE A 108 0.56 -3.85 -10.29
CA ILE A 108 1.82 -4.57 -10.16
C ILE A 108 1.66 -5.74 -9.19
N VAL A 109 1.01 -5.50 -8.06
CA VAL A 109 0.77 -6.57 -7.09
C VAL A 109 -0.05 -7.69 -7.71
N GLY A 110 -1.11 -7.33 -8.46
CA GLY A 110 -1.92 -8.34 -9.13
C GLY A 110 -1.11 -9.19 -10.08
N GLY A 111 -0.20 -8.57 -10.84
CA GLY A 111 0.68 -9.32 -11.74
C GLY A 111 1.61 -10.25 -10.99
N LEU A 112 2.18 -9.77 -9.88
CA LEU A 112 3.09 -10.58 -9.08
C LEU A 112 2.37 -11.75 -8.42
N LYS A 113 1.13 -11.56 -8.00
CA LYS A 113 0.36 -12.66 -7.43
C LYS A 113 0.15 -13.78 -8.43
N LYS A 114 0.00 -13.45 -9.70
CA LYS A 114 -0.25 -14.46 -10.71
C LYS A 114 0.99 -15.23 -11.12
N THR A 115 2.18 -14.64 -10.99
CA THR A 115 3.37 -15.22 -11.57
C THR A 115 4.28 -15.89 -10.55
N GLY A 116 4.02 -15.78 -9.28
CA GLY A 116 5.02 -16.16 -8.31
C GLY A 116 4.71 -17.38 -7.50
N GLY A 117 3.78 -18.19 -7.92
CA GLY A 117 3.47 -19.36 -7.15
C GLY A 117 2.02 -19.39 -6.79
N GLU A 118 1.63 -20.43 -6.10
CA GLU A 118 0.26 -20.67 -5.84
C GLU A 118 -0.20 -19.99 -4.57
N ARG A 119 -1.47 -19.65 -4.57
CA ARG A 119 -2.12 -19.16 -3.37
C ARG A 119 -2.17 -20.29 -2.35
N PRO A 120 -1.60 -20.09 -1.16
CA PRO A 120 -1.66 -21.17 -0.15
C PRO A 120 -3.08 -21.35 0.34
N GLN A 121 -3.40 -22.58 0.72
CA GLN A 121 -4.72 -22.86 1.24
C GLN A 121 -5.00 -22.08 2.51
N SER A 122 -3.99 -21.88 3.33
CA SER A 122 -4.17 -21.12 4.55
C SER A 122 -4.51 -19.66 4.30
N ALA A 123 -4.31 -19.18 3.05
CA ALA A 123 -4.63 -17.80 2.70
C ALA A 123 -6.05 -17.66 2.21
N GLU A 124 -6.79 -18.73 2.08
CA GLU A 124 -8.18 -18.62 1.68
C GLU A 124 -8.98 -17.97 2.77
N TYR A 125 -9.99 -17.24 2.36
CA TYR A 125 -10.82 -16.54 3.33
C TYR A 125 -11.59 -17.55 4.15
N PRO A 126 -11.76 -17.28 5.44
CA PRO A 126 -12.60 -18.15 6.24
C PRO A 126 -14.00 -18.08 5.69
N ARG A 127 -14.59 -19.19 5.43
CA ARG A 127 -15.89 -19.24 4.97
C ARG A 127 -16.79 -19.45 6.02
N ASP A 128 -17.59 -19.36 6.42
CA ASP A 128 -18.47 -19.74 7.43
C ASP A 128 -18.08 -19.33 8.72
N ARG A 129 -17.44 -18.25 8.83
CA ARG A 129 -17.20 -17.82 10.16
C ARG A 129 -18.01 -16.64 10.51
#